data_1d4756e9077e7b6e940aefe66f1def74
#
_entry.id   1d4756e9077e7b6e940aefe66f1def74
#
_cell.length_a   1.000
_cell.length_b   1.000
_cell.length_c   1.000
_cell.angle_alpha   90.00
_cell.angle_beta   90.00
_cell.angle_gamma   90.00
#
_symmetry.space_group_name_H-M   'P 1'
#
loop_
_entity.id
_entity.type
_entity.pdbx_description
1 polymer ?
#
loop_
_entity_poly.entity_id
_entity_poly.type
_entity_poly.pdbx_seq_one_letter_code
_entity_poly.pdbx_strand_id
1 'polypeptide(L)'
;LFLATALGQHPMDSTQDLKTMRYLFEKTILASVGSLLIAGAALAGGPDLILHNAVIVTMDTDKPRASALAIAGERITAIGDDEAITSLKTDRTRVIDLKGKTVIPGLVDTHSHAIRGGQTFTFETYWYGETNLSDALQALQDAARDRAETEWVAVVGSWLPEQFAEKRPPTFAELTQAVPDRPAYIQYLYDYALVNAKGVEALRLDDAEPAVSAGITIERGPDGKATGKLLGTIASYNALFAQIAPQEEARRKESLQAFFTALNSGGMTGFIDPSAGPASSYDRLFALHREGKLTIRAGYRIPAMKSGVEAQWFRDVMAFRQPDARLR
;
A
#
# COMPACT_ATOMS: atom_id res chain seq x y z
N LEU A 1 -12.42 31.14 -9.51
CA LEU A 1 -13.75 31.55 -9.00
C LEU A 1 -13.77 31.70 -7.47
N PHE A 2 -12.76 32.42 -6.91
CA PHE A 2 -12.72 32.72 -5.47
C PHE A 2 -12.07 34.09 -5.24
N LEU A 3 -12.69 35.15 -5.82
CA LEU A 3 -12.27 36.55 -5.54
C LEU A 3 -13.44 37.57 -5.58
N ALA A 4 -14.64 37.14 -5.19
CA ALA A 4 -15.80 38.01 -5.23
C ALA A 4 -16.57 38.16 -3.91
N THR A 5 -15.96 37.88 -2.73
CA THR A 5 -16.70 37.97 -1.44
C THR A 5 -15.92 38.70 -0.33
N ALA A 6 -15.01 39.59 -0.63
CA ALA A 6 -14.30 40.37 0.39
C ALA A 6 -14.14 41.86 0.01
N LEU A 7 -15.19 42.49 -0.50
CA LEU A 7 -15.25 43.94 -0.56
C LEU A 7 -16.56 44.39 0.13
N GLY A 8 -16.43 44.65 1.42
CA GLY A 8 -17.43 45.39 2.20
C GLY A 8 -17.56 46.81 1.67
N GLN A 9 -18.78 47.33 1.72
CA GLN A 9 -19.17 48.68 1.31
C GLN A 9 -18.43 49.74 2.12
N HIS A 10 -17.34 50.29 1.57
CA HIS A 10 -16.79 51.56 1.96
C HIS A 10 -16.47 52.38 0.70
N PRO A 11 -16.69 53.71 0.66
CA PRO A 11 -16.38 54.54 -0.50
C PRO A 11 -14.86 54.59 -0.72
N MET A 12 -14.44 54.34 -1.96
CA MET A 12 -13.03 54.30 -2.35
C MET A 12 -12.40 55.68 -2.35
N ASP A 13 -11.30 55.85 -1.62
CA ASP A 13 -10.44 57.05 -1.70
C ASP A 13 -9.43 56.81 -2.81
N SER A 14 -9.52 57.64 -3.86
CA SER A 14 -9.12 57.37 -5.26
C SER A 14 -7.62 57.25 -5.56
N THR A 15 -6.72 57.47 -4.63
CA THR A 15 -5.27 57.50 -4.92
C THR A 15 -4.49 56.33 -4.27
N GLN A 16 -4.97 55.79 -3.17
CA GLN A 16 -4.29 54.70 -2.49
C GLN A 16 -4.74 53.32 -3.02
N ASP A 17 -5.99 53.25 -3.44
CA ASP A 17 -6.56 52.01 -4.02
C ASP A 17 -6.00 51.74 -5.43
N LEU A 18 -5.73 52.76 -6.21
CA LEU A 18 -5.08 52.64 -7.53
C LEU A 18 -3.62 52.14 -7.42
N LYS A 19 -2.90 52.53 -6.39
CA LYS A 19 -1.54 52.03 -6.13
C LYS A 19 -1.56 50.57 -5.68
N THR A 20 -2.51 50.17 -4.85
CA THR A 20 -2.69 48.79 -4.40
C THR A 20 -3.14 47.88 -5.54
N MET A 21 -4.10 48.33 -6.38
CA MET A 21 -4.50 47.60 -7.58
C MET A 21 -3.36 47.44 -8.59
N ARG A 22 -2.57 48.50 -8.81
CA ARG A 22 -1.42 48.45 -9.72
C ARG A 22 -0.34 47.47 -9.19
N TYR A 23 -0.06 47.52 -7.90
CA TYR A 23 0.87 46.58 -7.25
C TYR A 23 0.41 45.11 -7.32
N LEU A 24 -0.89 44.83 -7.12
CA LEU A 24 -1.48 43.52 -7.27
C LEU A 24 -1.49 43.06 -8.74
N PHE A 25 -1.76 43.97 -9.68
CA PHE A 25 -1.76 43.68 -11.12
C PHE A 25 -0.34 43.35 -11.64
N GLU A 26 0.67 44.13 -11.21
CA GLU A 26 2.07 43.86 -11.55
C GLU A 26 2.58 42.55 -10.94
N LYS A 27 2.19 42.19 -9.70
CA LYS A 27 2.51 40.92 -9.08
C LYS A 27 1.81 39.73 -9.74
N THR A 28 0.58 39.91 -10.21
CA THR A 28 -0.17 38.86 -10.91
C THR A 28 0.39 38.62 -12.31
N ILE A 29 0.86 39.63 -13.00
CA ILE A 29 1.53 39.50 -14.31
C ILE A 29 2.90 38.86 -14.16
N LEU A 30 3.70 39.25 -13.16
CA LEU A 30 4.99 38.56 -12.88
C LEU A 30 4.82 37.09 -12.47
N ALA A 31 3.77 36.74 -11.70
CA ALA A 31 3.47 35.37 -11.34
C ALA A 31 3.01 34.55 -12.55
N SER A 32 2.21 35.13 -13.46
CA SER A 32 1.78 34.45 -14.69
C SER A 32 2.90 34.29 -15.71
N VAL A 33 3.81 35.25 -15.83
CA VAL A 33 5.00 35.15 -16.70
C VAL A 33 6.01 34.16 -16.12
N GLY A 34 6.20 34.13 -14.79
CA GLY A 34 7.03 33.13 -14.11
C GLY A 34 6.50 31.70 -14.26
N SER A 35 5.19 31.52 -14.21
CA SER A 35 4.56 30.20 -14.43
C SER A 35 4.64 29.75 -15.90
N LEU A 36 4.61 30.65 -16.86
CA LEU A 36 4.82 30.33 -18.28
C LEU A 36 6.29 29.98 -18.59
N LEU A 37 7.25 30.62 -17.90
CA LEU A 37 8.69 30.34 -18.09
C LEU A 37 9.10 29.00 -17.44
N ILE A 38 8.46 28.59 -16.33
CA ILE A 38 8.71 27.28 -15.70
C ILE A 38 8.09 26.17 -16.55
N ALA A 39 6.93 26.39 -17.17
CA ALA A 39 6.35 25.44 -18.13
C ALA A 39 7.20 25.34 -19.42
N GLY A 40 7.82 26.45 -19.87
CA GLY A 40 8.71 26.47 -21.04
C GLY A 40 10.06 25.76 -20.81
N ALA A 41 10.61 25.78 -19.62
CA ALA A 41 11.88 25.10 -19.32
C ALA A 41 11.76 23.55 -19.27
N ALA A 42 10.60 23.01 -18.94
CA ALA A 42 10.35 21.56 -19.00
C ALA A 42 10.19 21.04 -20.45
N LEU A 43 9.96 21.91 -21.42
CA LEU A 43 9.78 21.59 -22.84
C LEU A 43 11.06 21.70 -23.66
N ALA A 44 12.18 22.19 -23.10
CA ALA A 44 13.42 22.42 -23.84
C ALA A 44 14.12 21.11 -24.31
N GLY A 45 13.68 19.92 -23.84
CA GLY A 45 14.26 18.63 -24.17
C GLY A 45 13.38 17.70 -25.02
N GLY A 46 12.09 18.05 -25.23
CA GLY A 46 11.08 17.14 -25.78
C GLY A 46 10.68 16.01 -24.81
N PRO A 47 9.69 15.18 -25.18
CA PRO A 47 9.26 14.06 -24.35
C PRO A 47 10.27 12.92 -24.36
N ASP A 48 10.42 12.22 -23.22
CA ASP A 48 11.22 11.00 -23.13
C ASP A 48 10.48 9.80 -23.73
N LEU A 49 9.14 9.82 -23.64
CA LEU A 49 8.28 8.71 -24.07
C LEU A 49 7.00 9.26 -24.70
N ILE A 50 6.65 8.68 -25.85
CA ILE A 50 5.32 8.85 -26.47
C ILE A 50 4.65 7.48 -26.54
N LEU A 51 3.40 7.42 -26.07
CA LEU A 51 2.49 6.30 -26.29
C LEU A 51 1.47 6.75 -27.33
N HIS A 52 1.24 5.97 -28.39
CA HIS A 52 0.29 6.29 -29.44
C HIS A 52 -0.50 5.08 -29.93
N ASN A 53 -1.47 5.29 -30.82
CA ASN A 53 -2.36 4.26 -31.32
C ASN A 53 -3.03 3.51 -30.14
N ALA A 54 -3.66 4.28 -29.26
CA ALA A 54 -4.29 3.79 -28.03
C ALA A 54 -5.73 4.29 -27.88
N VAL A 55 -6.48 3.69 -26.97
CA VAL A 55 -7.74 4.22 -26.43
C VAL A 55 -7.46 4.74 -25.05
N ILE A 56 -7.14 6.02 -24.92
CA ILE A 56 -6.78 6.64 -23.65
C ILE A 56 -8.04 7.19 -22.98
N VAL A 57 -8.35 6.69 -21.77
CA VAL A 57 -9.40 7.25 -20.91
C VAL A 57 -8.75 8.26 -19.97
N THR A 58 -9.02 9.54 -20.20
CA THR A 58 -8.30 10.64 -19.53
C THR A 58 -8.82 10.95 -18.14
N MET A 59 -10.04 10.55 -17.82
CA MET A 59 -10.83 10.98 -16.66
C MET A 59 -11.11 12.49 -16.61
N ASP A 60 -10.82 13.21 -17.68
CA ASP A 60 -11.18 14.62 -17.87
C ASP A 60 -12.54 14.69 -18.59
N THR A 61 -13.50 15.40 -17.99
CA THR A 61 -14.86 15.54 -18.52
C THR A 61 -14.89 16.29 -19.85
N ASP A 62 -13.96 17.23 -20.05
CA ASP A 62 -13.91 18.06 -21.26
C ASP A 62 -13.22 17.34 -22.43
N LYS A 63 -12.30 16.40 -22.10
CA LYS A 63 -11.58 15.57 -23.07
C LYS A 63 -11.51 14.12 -22.62
N PRO A 64 -12.62 13.39 -22.60
CA PRO A 64 -12.70 12.06 -21.98
C PRO A 64 -11.88 10.99 -22.70
N ARG A 65 -11.47 11.24 -23.94
CA ARG A 65 -10.71 10.30 -24.78
C ARG A 65 -9.58 10.99 -25.52
N ALA A 66 -8.49 10.24 -25.72
CA ALA A 66 -7.36 10.58 -26.56
C ALA A 66 -6.80 9.32 -27.22
N SER A 67 -5.93 9.46 -28.22
CA SER A 67 -5.24 8.33 -28.83
C SER A 67 -3.74 8.29 -28.53
N ALA A 68 -3.16 9.39 -28.06
CA ALA A 68 -1.75 9.46 -27.70
C ALA A 68 -1.49 10.35 -26.49
N LEU A 69 -0.35 10.11 -25.83
CA LEU A 69 0.19 10.94 -24.77
C LEU A 69 1.72 11.00 -24.81
N ALA A 70 2.27 12.12 -24.33
CA ALA A 70 3.70 12.37 -24.19
C ALA A 70 4.08 12.51 -22.71
N ILE A 71 5.22 11.93 -22.33
CA ILE A 71 5.76 11.92 -20.97
C ILE A 71 7.17 12.51 -21.00
N ALA A 72 7.46 13.39 -20.05
CA ALA A 72 8.81 13.86 -19.75
C ALA A 72 9.08 13.68 -18.24
N GLY A 73 10.11 12.93 -17.91
CA GLY A 73 10.40 12.51 -16.54
C GLY A 73 9.21 11.75 -15.94
N GLU A 74 8.63 12.26 -14.87
CA GLU A 74 7.50 11.63 -14.16
C GLU A 74 6.14 12.29 -14.46
N ARG A 75 6.05 13.09 -15.54
CA ARG A 75 4.84 13.86 -15.85
C ARG A 75 4.33 13.61 -17.27
N ILE A 76 3.01 13.50 -17.40
CA ILE A 76 2.35 13.62 -18.69
C ILE A 76 2.42 15.08 -19.09
N THR A 77 3.06 15.38 -20.22
CA THR A 77 3.29 16.74 -20.72
C THR A 77 2.34 17.14 -21.83
N ALA A 78 1.80 16.17 -22.56
CA ALA A 78 0.77 16.40 -23.56
C ALA A 78 -0.13 15.16 -23.71
N ILE A 79 -1.38 15.40 -24.11
CA ILE A 79 -2.37 14.36 -24.40
C ILE A 79 -3.26 14.84 -25.55
N GLY A 80 -3.52 13.98 -26.55
CA GLY A 80 -4.28 14.35 -27.74
C GLY A 80 -4.41 13.20 -28.73
N ASP A 81 -4.50 13.57 -30.01
CA ASP A 81 -4.47 12.61 -31.12
C ASP A 81 -3.05 12.18 -31.48
N ASP A 82 -2.94 11.11 -32.25
CA ASP A 82 -1.67 10.52 -32.65
C ASP A 82 -0.78 11.49 -33.41
N GLU A 83 -1.33 12.26 -34.34
CA GLU A 83 -0.59 13.19 -35.19
C GLU A 83 0.01 14.34 -34.37
N ALA A 84 -0.80 14.97 -33.55
CA ALA A 84 -0.36 16.09 -32.69
C ALA A 84 0.73 15.64 -31.71
N ILE A 85 0.56 14.48 -31.04
CA ILE A 85 1.50 14.03 -30.02
C ILE A 85 2.77 13.45 -30.62
N THR A 86 2.70 12.69 -31.73
CA THR A 86 3.89 12.15 -32.37
C THR A 86 4.77 13.23 -33.04
N SER A 87 4.18 14.40 -33.39
CA SER A 87 4.93 15.56 -33.88
C SER A 87 5.90 16.15 -32.85
N LEU A 88 5.71 15.87 -31.55
CA LEU A 88 6.59 16.30 -30.45
C LEU A 88 7.86 15.44 -30.32
N LYS A 89 7.98 14.37 -31.09
CA LYS A 89 9.11 13.44 -31.06
C LYS A 89 10.44 14.16 -31.35
N THR A 90 11.46 13.79 -30.59
CA THR A 90 12.87 14.12 -30.83
C THR A 90 13.69 12.86 -31.04
N ASP A 91 14.96 12.96 -31.39
CA ASP A 91 15.87 11.81 -31.55
C ASP A 91 16.04 10.98 -30.27
N ARG A 92 15.75 11.56 -29.10
CA ARG A 92 15.83 10.89 -27.80
C ARG A 92 14.50 10.30 -27.32
N THR A 93 13.41 10.58 -28.02
CA THR A 93 12.07 10.15 -27.63
C THR A 93 11.85 8.69 -27.98
N ARG A 94 11.58 7.86 -26.98
CA ARG A 94 11.07 6.51 -27.17
C ARG A 94 9.59 6.57 -27.59
N VAL A 95 9.25 5.90 -28.69
CA VAL A 95 7.86 5.84 -29.18
C VAL A 95 7.35 4.40 -29.07
N ILE A 96 6.18 4.19 -28.49
CA ILE A 96 5.54 2.88 -28.33
C ILE A 96 4.16 2.92 -28.99
N ASP A 97 4.00 2.03 -29.98
CA ASP A 97 2.70 1.73 -30.58
C ASP A 97 1.93 0.75 -29.66
N LEU A 98 0.80 1.19 -29.12
CA LEU A 98 -0.03 0.39 -28.22
C LEU A 98 -1.04 -0.50 -28.96
N LYS A 99 -1.13 -0.43 -30.29
CA LYS A 99 -1.96 -1.31 -31.14
C LYS A 99 -3.40 -1.36 -30.70
N GLY A 100 -4.00 -0.20 -30.42
CA GLY A 100 -5.38 -0.06 -29.99
C GLY A 100 -5.67 -0.43 -28.53
N LYS A 101 -4.67 -0.72 -27.71
CA LYS A 101 -4.87 -1.04 -26.28
C LYS A 101 -5.45 0.14 -25.52
N THR A 102 -6.27 -0.17 -24.51
CA THR A 102 -6.81 0.83 -23.61
C THR A 102 -5.77 1.24 -22.56
N VAL A 103 -5.62 2.54 -22.36
CA VAL A 103 -4.81 3.14 -21.31
C VAL A 103 -5.74 3.86 -20.32
N ILE A 104 -5.56 3.57 -19.05
CA ILE A 104 -6.26 4.23 -17.94
C ILE A 104 -5.23 4.78 -16.96
N PRO A 105 -5.59 5.77 -16.11
CA PRO A 105 -4.76 6.13 -14.95
C PRO A 105 -4.49 4.90 -14.10
N GLY A 106 -3.29 4.82 -13.51
CA GLY A 106 -2.95 3.75 -12.59
C GLY A 106 -3.91 3.72 -11.39
N LEU A 107 -4.23 2.51 -10.93
CA LEU A 107 -5.12 2.32 -9.80
C LEU A 107 -4.46 2.79 -8.49
N VAL A 108 -5.25 3.37 -7.60
CA VAL A 108 -4.82 3.81 -6.27
C VAL A 108 -5.73 3.18 -5.23
N ASP A 109 -5.17 2.37 -4.33
CA ASP A 109 -5.89 1.88 -3.17
C ASP A 109 -5.88 2.94 -2.06
N THR A 110 -7.03 3.42 -1.69
CA THR A 110 -7.17 4.50 -0.70
C THR A 110 -7.21 4.01 0.74
N HIS A 111 -7.17 2.69 0.99
CA HIS A 111 -7.17 2.11 2.32
C HIS A 111 -6.49 0.73 2.33
N SER A 112 -5.18 0.70 2.28
CA SER A 112 -4.39 -0.54 2.27
C SER A 112 -3.37 -0.56 3.41
N HIS A 113 -3.45 -1.56 4.28
CA HIS A 113 -2.41 -1.82 5.29
C HIS A 113 -1.16 -2.44 4.64
N ALA A 114 -0.66 -1.78 3.58
CA ALA A 114 0.37 -2.27 2.70
C ALA A 114 1.71 -2.53 3.41
N ILE A 115 2.04 -1.70 4.41
CA ILE A 115 3.30 -1.87 5.15
C ILE A 115 3.23 -3.10 6.05
N ARG A 116 2.11 -3.29 6.76
CA ARG A 116 1.93 -4.46 7.64
C ARG A 116 1.91 -5.75 6.84
N GLY A 117 1.07 -5.83 5.79
CA GLY A 117 0.94 -7.04 4.97
C GLY A 117 2.20 -7.32 4.14
N GLY A 118 2.80 -6.29 3.56
CA GLY A 118 3.97 -6.45 2.70
C GLY A 118 5.22 -6.99 3.40
N GLN A 119 5.40 -6.72 4.70
CA GLN A 119 6.57 -7.23 5.46
C GLN A 119 6.61 -8.75 5.57
N THR A 120 5.49 -9.41 5.43
CA THR A 120 5.33 -10.86 5.58
C THR A 120 4.76 -11.52 4.33
N PHE A 121 4.60 -10.77 3.24
CA PHE A 121 3.99 -11.23 2.00
C PHE A 121 4.62 -12.51 1.45
N THR A 122 5.95 -12.63 1.44
CA THR A 122 6.64 -13.84 0.97
C THR A 122 6.69 -14.96 2.01
N PHE A 123 6.34 -14.67 3.25
CA PHE A 123 6.25 -15.65 4.32
C PHE A 123 4.86 -16.30 4.39
N GLU A 124 3.79 -15.55 4.10
CA GLU A 124 2.41 -16.03 4.20
C GLU A 124 2.07 -16.97 3.04
N THR A 125 1.23 -17.96 3.32
CA THR A 125 0.57 -18.80 2.32
C THR A 125 -0.82 -18.22 2.08
N TYR A 126 -1.27 -18.21 0.84
CA TYR A 126 -2.54 -17.60 0.45
C TYR A 126 -3.52 -18.65 -0.05
N TRP A 127 -4.76 -18.57 0.44
CA TRP A 127 -5.86 -19.44 0.04
C TRP A 127 -6.84 -18.76 -0.92
N TYR A 128 -6.37 -17.76 -1.66
CA TYR A 128 -7.18 -17.13 -2.70
C TYR A 128 -7.58 -18.14 -3.77
N GLY A 129 -8.89 -18.25 -4.00
CA GLY A 129 -9.43 -19.12 -5.04
C GLY A 129 -9.53 -20.60 -4.68
N GLU A 130 -9.03 -21.01 -3.51
CA GLU A 130 -9.22 -22.36 -3.02
C GLU A 130 -10.70 -22.59 -2.68
N THR A 131 -11.33 -23.59 -3.27
CA THR A 131 -12.77 -23.84 -3.14
C THR A 131 -13.12 -25.01 -2.23
N ASN A 132 -12.12 -25.72 -1.71
CA ASN A 132 -12.28 -26.81 -0.76
C ASN A 132 -11.09 -26.88 0.19
N LEU A 133 -11.28 -27.54 1.33
CA LEU A 133 -10.26 -27.67 2.36
C LEU A 133 -9.08 -28.56 1.95
N SER A 134 -9.29 -29.53 1.09
CA SER A 134 -8.21 -30.39 0.60
C SER A 134 -7.15 -29.61 -0.14
N ASP A 135 -7.56 -28.75 -1.08
CA ASP A 135 -6.65 -27.94 -1.88
C ASP A 135 -5.97 -26.86 -1.02
N ALA A 136 -6.72 -26.23 -0.10
CA ALA A 136 -6.17 -25.26 0.85
C ALA A 136 -5.10 -25.86 1.77
N LEU A 137 -5.34 -27.06 2.32
CA LEU A 137 -4.38 -27.77 3.15
C LEU A 137 -3.19 -28.29 2.34
N GLN A 138 -3.40 -28.68 1.07
CA GLN A 138 -2.32 -29.04 0.15
C GLN A 138 -1.41 -27.84 -0.12
N ALA A 139 -1.96 -26.66 -0.38
CA ALA A 139 -1.19 -25.43 -0.56
C ALA A 139 -0.34 -25.09 0.68
N LEU A 140 -0.88 -25.32 1.89
CA LEU A 140 -0.14 -25.15 3.14
C LEU A 140 1.00 -26.18 3.28
N GLN A 141 0.73 -27.44 2.93
CA GLN A 141 1.73 -28.51 2.92
C GLN A 141 2.86 -28.23 1.93
N ASP A 142 2.53 -27.74 0.74
CA ASP A 142 3.52 -27.39 -0.28
C ASP A 142 4.41 -26.23 0.20
N ALA A 143 3.83 -25.19 0.79
CA ALA A 143 4.58 -24.11 1.41
C ALA A 143 5.48 -24.57 2.56
N ALA A 144 5.12 -25.67 3.24
CA ALA A 144 5.93 -26.24 4.30
C ALA A 144 7.22 -26.91 3.79
N ARG A 145 7.19 -27.53 2.61
CA ARG A 145 8.34 -28.31 2.08
C ARG A 145 9.61 -27.48 1.88
N ASP A 146 9.46 -26.21 1.53
CA ASP A 146 10.58 -25.33 1.21
C ASP A 146 11.14 -24.59 2.44
N ARG A 147 10.67 -24.93 3.65
CA ARG A 147 11.04 -24.23 4.90
C ARG A 147 11.76 -25.18 5.87
N ALA A 148 12.57 -24.61 6.76
CA ALA A 148 13.17 -25.36 7.85
C ALA A 148 12.09 -25.87 8.83
N GLU A 149 12.32 -27.03 9.49
CA GLU A 149 11.36 -27.63 10.41
C GLU A 149 10.97 -26.74 11.60
N THR A 150 11.84 -25.82 11.99
CA THR A 150 11.58 -24.83 13.04
C THR A 150 10.83 -23.60 12.57
N GLU A 151 10.67 -23.45 11.25
CA GLU A 151 10.01 -22.30 10.64
C GLU A 151 8.50 -22.54 10.56
N TRP A 152 7.73 -21.53 10.96
CA TRP A 152 6.28 -21.57 10.86
C TRP A 152 5.81 -21.52 9.41
N VAL A 153 4.69 -22.18 9.15
CA VAL A 153 3.86 -21.89 7.97
C VAL A 153 2.60 -21.17 8.43
N ALA A 154 2.22 -20.14 7.71
CA ALA A 154 1.13 -19.27 8.15
C ALA A 154 0.20 -18.84 7.01
N VAL A 155 -1.10 -18.82 7.33
CA VAL A 155 -2.15 -18.17 6.53
C VAL A 155 -2.76 -17.07 7.39
N VAL A 156 -2.63 -15.81 6.95
CA VAL A 156 -3.15 -14.65 7.71
C VAL A 156 -4.13 -13.89 6.85
N GLY A 157 -5.42 -14.22 6.98
CA GLY A 157 -6.46 -13.75 6.07
C GLY A 157 -6.43 -14.50 4.74
N SER A 158 -6.89 -13.89 3.67
CA SER A 158 -7.00 -14.46 2.31
C SER A 158 -8.01 -15.59 2.15
N TRP A 159 -8.84 -15.86 3.14
CA TRP A 159 -9.83 -16.94 3.12
C TRP A 159 -11.05 -16.66 4.01
N LEU A 160 -12.13 -17.33 3.69
CA LEU A 160 -13.38 -17.39 4.47
C LEU A 160 -13.84 -18.84 4.55
N PRO A 161 -14.41 -19.30 5.67
CA PRO A 161 -15.01 -20.63 5.77
C PRO A 161 -16.04 -20.94 4.66
N GLU A 162 -16.79 -19.92 4.27
CA GLU A 162 -17.85 -20.00 3.26
C GLU A 162 -17.35 -20.22 1.83
N GLN A 163 -16.06 -19.97 1.54
CA GLN A 163 -15.49 -20.23 0.21
C GLN A 163 -15.28 -21.71 -0.05
N PHE A 164 -15.09 -22.51 1.02
CA PHE A 164 -14.89 -23.95 0.91
C PHE A 164 -16.21 -24.70 0.70
N ALA A 165 -16.16 -25.79 -0.04
CA ALA A 165 -17.30 -26.70 -0.23
C ALA A 165 -17.84 -27.21 1.11
N GLU A 166 -16.94 -27.43 2.09
CA GLU A 166 -17.24 -27.92 3.44
C GLU A 166 -17.89 -26.84 4.36
N LYS A 167 -17.87 -25.55 3.95
CA LYS A 167 -18.45 -24.40 4.69
C LYS A 167 -17.98 -24.30 6.14
N ARG A 168 -16.74 -24.67 6.41
CA ARG A 168 -16.11 -24.65 7.74
C ARG A 168 -14.62 -24.39 7.66
N PRO A 169 -13.94 -24.01 8.76
CA PRO A 169 -12.48 -24.02 8.85
C PRO A 169 -11.95 -25.47 8.89
N PRO A 170 -10.63 -25.66 8.69
CA PRO A 170 -9.98 -26.92 8.98
C PRO A 170 -10.07 -27.26 10.47
N THR A 171 -10.19 -28.53 10.79
CA THR A 171 -10.09 -29.03 12.16
C THR A 171 -8.61 -29.09 12.61
N PHE A 172 -8.40 -29.19 13.93
CA PHE A 172 -7.07 -29.41 14.51
C PHE A 172 -6.38 -30.65 13.94
N ALA A 173 -7.14 -31.74 13.77
CA ALA A 173 -6.62 -32.99 13.22
C ALA A 173 -6.20 -32.86 11.76
N GLU A 174 -7.04 -32.23 10.92
CA GLU A 174 -6.74 -31.99 9.50
C GLU A 174 -5.50 -31.11 9.35
N LEU A 175 -5.39 -30.03 10.14
CA LEU A 175 -4.24 -29.15 10.11
C LEU A 175 -2.96 -29.85 10.58
N THR A 176 -3.05 -30.68 11.62
CA THR A 176 -1.92 -31.47 12.11
C THR A 176 -1.49 -32.53 11.11
N GLN A 177 -2.45 -33.16 10.43
CA GLN A 177 -2.15 -34.15 9.38
C GLN A 177 -1.49 -33.51 8.15
N ALA A 178 -1.96 -32.33 7.75
CA ALA A 178 -1.39 -31.60 6.61
C ALA A 178 0.05 -31.12 6.87
N VAL A 179 0.34 -30.68 8.09
CA VAL A 179 1.66 -30.15 8.48
C VAL A 179 2.09 -30.80 9.81
N PRO A 180 2.59 -32.06 9.78
CA PRO A 180 2.88 -32.83 11.00
C PRO A 180 4.21 -32.48 11.66
N ASP A 181 5.17 -31.95 10.92
CA ASP A 181 6.59 -31.84 11.28
C ASP A 181 7.01 -30.44 11.76
N ARG A 182 6.18 -29.43 11.57
CA ARG A 182 6.47 -28.03 11.93
C ARG A 182 5.25 -27.27 12.40
N PRO A 183 5.41 -26.13 13.09
CA PRO A 183 4.28 -25.33 13.54
C PRO A 183 3.55 -24.64 12.38
N ALA A 184 2.21 -24.72 12.40
CA ALA A 184 1.32 -24.04 11.47
C ALA A 184 0.39 -23.08 12.22
N TYR A 185 0.12 -21.91 11.60
CA TYR A 185 -0.75 -20.87 12.13
C TYR A 185 -1.71 -20.40 11.03
N ILE A 186 -3.01 -20.50 11.30
CA ILE A 186 -4.06 -20.04 10.38
C ILE A 186 -4.94 -19.04 11.11
N GLN A 187 -5.00 -17.81 10.64
CA GLN A 187 -5.82 -16.77 11.23
C GLN A 187 -7.02 -16.45 10.33
N TYR A 188 -8.21 -16.51 10.92
CA TYR A 188 -9.44 -16.04 10.29
C TYR A 188 -9.76 -14.63 10.77
N LEU A 189 -9.48 -13.63 9.93
CA LEU A 189 -9.64 -12.21 10.24
C LEU A 189 -9.06 -11.88 11.64
N TYR A 190 -9.89 -11.33 12.53
CA TYR A 190 -9.58 -11.08 13.94
C TYR A 190 -10.54 -11.83 14.88
N ASP A 191 -11.16 -12.88 14.38
CA ASP A 191 -12.14 -13.68 15.11
C ASP A 191 -11.45 -14.80 15.89
N TYR A 192 -10.63 -15.58 15.22
CA TYR A 192 -9.80 -16.62 15.86
C TYR A 192 -8.55 -16.94 15.04
N ALA A 193 -7.62 -17.63 15.69
CA ALA A 193 -6.52 -18.31 15.01
C ALA A 193 -6.51 -19.80 15.39
N LEU A 194 -6.02 -20.63 14.47
CA LEU A 194 -5.84 -22.08 14.66
C LEU A 194 -4.36 -22.41 14.56
N VAL A 195 -3.89 -23.31 15.39
CA VAL A 195 -2.56 -23.90 15.30
C VAL A 195 -2.66 -25.44 15.30
N ASN A 196 -1.69 -26.09 14.65
CA ASN A 196 -1.57 -27.55 14.66
C ASN A 196 -0.88 -28.05 15.95
N ALA A 197 -0.67 -29.37 16.07
CA ALA A 197 -0.01 -29.97 17.24
C ALA A 197 1.40 -29.40 17.49
N LYS A 198 2.18 -29.17 16.44
CA LYS A 198 3.50 -28.53 16.54
C LYS A 198 3.41 -27.05 16.96
N GLY A 199 2.36 -26.35 16.58
CA GLY A 199 2.07 -25.00 17.05
C GLY A 199 1.69 -24.97 18.55
N VAL A 200 0.91 -25.95 19.03
CA VAL A 200 0.61 -26.12 20.46
C VAL A 200 1.90 -26.32 21.24
N GLU A 201 2.80 -27.18 20.76
CA GLU A 201 4.10 -27.45 21.35
C GLU A 201 4.99 -26.19 21.34
N ALA A 202 5.15 -25.54 20.19
CA ALA A 202 6.02 -24.37 20.03
C ALA A 202 5.59 -23.17 20.88
N LEU A 203 4.27 -22.97 21.05
CA LEU A 203 3.70 -21.93 21.91
C LEU A 203 3.49 -22.38 23.34
N ARG A 204 3.84 -23.63 23.69
CA ARG A 204 3.70 -24.21 25.03
C ARG A 204 2.28 -24.02 25.60
N LEU A 205 1.25 -24.26 24.75
CA LEU A 205 -0.13 -23.91 25.11
C LEU A 205 -0.68 -24.73 26.28
N ASP A 206 -0.13 -25.90 26.55
CA ASP A 206 -0.52 -26.77 27.68
C ASP A 206 0.28 -26.52 28.97
N ASP A 207 1.31 -25.65 28.91
CA ASP A 207 2.12 -25.27 30.06
C ASP A 207 1.40 -24.27 30.98
N ALA A 208 1.90 -24.13 32.22
CA ALA A 208 1.41 -23.14 33.16
C ALA A 208 1.67 -21.70 32.68
N GLU A 209 2.74 -21.48 31.91
CA GLU A 209 3.13 -20.21 31.32
C GLU A 209 3.27 -20.35 29.80
N PRO A 210 2.17 -20.27 29.05
CA PRO A 210 2.20 -20.35 27.60
C PRO A 210 2.99 -19.18 26.96
N ALA A 211 3.68 -19.47 25.86
CA ALA A 211 4.46 -18.48 25.12
C ALA A 211 3.57 -17.72 24.10
N VAL A 212 2.51 -17.10 24.58
CA VAL A 212 1.59 -16.30 23.77
C VAL A 212 1.55 -14.85 24.24
N SER A 213 1.22 -13.94 23.33
CA SER A 213 1.08 -12.53 23.66
C SER A 213 -0.10 -12.27 24.62
N ALA A 214 0.04 -11.22 25.42
CA ALA A 214 -1.03 -10.80 26.33
C ALA A 214 -2.35 -10.58 25.57
N GLY A 215 -3.46 -11.01 26.16
CA GLY A 215 -4.79 -10.90 25.56
C GLY A 215 -5.17 -12.03 24.59
N ILE A 216 -4.33 -13.06 24.44
CA ILE A 216 -4.71 -14.33 23.82
C ILE A 216 -5.35 -15.23 24.85
N THR A 217 -6.53 -15.77 24.54
CA THR A 217 -7.24 -16.81 25.30
C THR A 217 -7.09 -18.13 24.53
N ILE A 218 -6.63 -19.17 25.24
CA ILE A 218 -6.47 -20.53 24.71
C ILE A 218 -7.76 -21.30 24.93
N GLU A 219 -8.40 -21.76 23.87
CA GLU A 219 -9.54 -22.67 23.99
C GLU A 219 -9.05 -24.05 24.47
N ARG A 220 -9.75 -24.63 25.45
CA ARG A 220 -9.39 -25.91 26.04
C ARG A 220 -10.53 -26.92 25.91
N GLY A 221 -10.17 -28.16 25.63
CA GLY A 221 -11.09 -29.29 25.63
C GLY A 221 -11.51 -29.72 27.02
N PRO A 222 -12.43 -30.73 27.10
CA PRO A 222 -12.88 -31.30 28.38
C PRO A 222 -11.76 -31.95 29.22
N ASP A 223 -10.66 -32.32 28.59
CA ASP A 223 -9.45 -32.86 29.20
C ASP A 223 -8.47 -31.78 29.70
N GLY A 224 -8.83 -30.51 29.55
CA GLY A 224 -8.01 -29.38 29.95
C GLY A 224 -6.91 -29.01 28.95
N LYS A 225 -6.71 -29.79 27.87
CA LYS A 225 -5.69 -29.52 26.85
C LYS A 225 -6.14 -28.46 25.85
N ALA A 226 -5.17 -27.78 25.24
CA ALA A 226 -5.42 -26.84 24.18
C ALA A 226 -6.03 -27.51 22.94
N THR A 227 -7.12 -26.95 22.41
CA THR A 227 -7.76 -27.42 21.18
C THR A 227 -7.04 -26.97 19.91
N GLY A 228 -6.00 -26.13 20.05
CA GLY A 228 -5.33 -25.46 18.95
C GLY A 228 -6.03 -24.16 18.53
N LYS A 229 -7.17 -23.79 19.12
CA LYS A 229 -7.87 -22.54 18.83
C LYS A 229 -7.52 -21.45 19.82
N LEU A 230 -7.18 -20.29 19.27
CA LEU A 230 -6.78 -19.09 20.00
C LEU A 230 -7.78 -17.98 19.73
N LEU A 231 -8.20 -17.29 20.78
CA LEU A 231 -9.11 -16.15 20.73
C LEU A 231 -8.38 -14.92 21.23
N GLY A 232 -8.68 -13.75 20.66
CA GLY A 232 -7.97 -12.54 21.06
C GLY A 232 -8.53 -11.26 20.46
N THR A 233 -7.73 -10.22 20.56
CA THR A 233 -7.99 -8.90 19.96
C THR A 233 -7.07 -8.68 18.79
N ILE A 234 -7.36 -7.65 17.97
CA ILE A 234 -6.46 -7.21 16.87
C ILE A 234 -5.02 -7.02 17.37
N ALA A 235 -4.85 -6.38 18.53
CA ALA A 235 -3.53 -6.12 19.10
C ALA A 235 -2.81 -7.41 19.49
N SER A 236 -3.51 -8.36 20.15
CA SER A 236 -2.92 -9.62 20.58
C SER A 236 -2.58 -10.55 19.41
N TYR A 237 -3.42 -10.61 18.37
CA TYR A 237 -3.09 -11.36 17.15
C TYR A 237 -1.88 -10.77 16.41
N ASN A 238 -1.81 -9.45 16.28
CA ASN A 238 -0.65 -8.81 15.65
C ASN A 238 0.64 -9.07 16.45
N ALA A 239 0.57 -9.04 17.78
CA ALA A 239 1.71 -9.34 18.63
C ALA A 239 2.13 -10.83 18.54
N LEU A 240 1.16 -11.75 18.54
CA LEU A 240 1.43 -13.18 18.35
C LEU A 240 2.02 -13.46 16.97
N PHE A 241 1.44 -12.91 15.91
CA PHE A 241 1.97 -13.09 14.57
C PHE A 241 3.38 -12.50 14.43
N ALA A 242 3.67 -11.38 15.10
CA ALA A 242 5.02 -10.84 15.13
C ALA A 242 6.05 -11.77 15.79
N GLN A 243 5.66 -12.67 16.70
CA GLN A 243 6.56 -13.67 17.29
C GLN A 243 6.89 -14.80 16.32
N ILE A 244 5.93 -15.22 15.49
CA ILE A 244 6.07 -16.37 14.59
C ILE A 244 6.60 -16.00 13.20
N ALA A 245 6.44 -14.75 12.77
CA ALA A 245 6.91 -14.26 11.47
C ALA A 245 8.44 -14.07 11.48
N PRO A 246 9.10 -14.14 10.31
CA PRO A 246 10.53 -13.87 10.19
C PRO A 246 10.93 -12.50 10.79
N GLN A 247 12.03 -12.47 11.54
CA GLN A 247 12.52 -11.27 12.23
C GLN A 247 13.61 -10.54 11.44
N GLU A 248 14.24 -11.20 10.48
CA GLU A 248 15.35 -10.66 9.71
C GLU A 248 14.91 -9.46 8.86
N GLU A 249 15.56 -8.33 9.10
CA GLU A 249 15.22 -7.06 8.44
C GLU A 249 15.32 -7.14 6.92
N ALA A 250 16.33 -7.87 6.40
CA ALA A 250 16.51 -8.08 4.97
C ALA A 250 15.29 -8.82 4.35
N ARG A 251 14.84 -9.92 4.96
CA ARG A 251 13.67 -10.69 4.50
C ARG A 251 12.40 -9.84 4.49
N ARG A 252 12.18 -9.02 5.53
CA ARG A 252 11.02 -8.13 5.59
C ARG A 252 11.03 -7.04 4.52
N LYS A 253 12.21 -6.49 4.22
CA LYS A 253 12.37 -5.49 3.16
C LYS A 253 12.15 -6.09 1.77
N GLU A 254 12.74 -7.26 1.50
CA GLU A 254 12.54 -8.01 0.25
C GLU A 254 11.08 -8.40 0.06
N SER A 255 10.42 -8.86 1.12
CA SER A 255 9.00 -9.19 1.13
C SER A 255 8.13 -7.97 0.77
N LEU A 256 8.41 -6.81 1.37
CA LEU A 256 7.71 -5.56 1.03
C LEU A 256 7.91 -5.16 -0.43
N GLN A 257 9.12 -5.33 -0.96
CA GLN A 257 9.41 -5.06 -2.38
C GLN A 257 8.65 -6.03 -3.31
N ALA A 258 8.61 -7.31 -2.97
CA ALA A 258 7.84 -8.32 -3.70
C ALA A 258 6.33 -8.00 -3.69
N PHE A 259 5.81 -7.54 -2.55
CA PHE A 259 4.42 -7.11 -2.42
C PHE A 259 4.11 -5.93 -3.36
N PHE A 260 4.96 -4.91 -3.41
CA PHE A 260 4.77 -3.79 -4.33
C PHE A 260 4.84 -4.23 -5.80
N THR A 261 5.69 -5.20 -6.12
CA THR A 261 5.74 -5.79 -7.46
C THR A 261 4.43 -6.51 -7.80
N ALA A 262 3.86 -7.25 -6.86
CA ALA A 262 2.57 -7.91 -7.03
C ALA A 262 1.43 -6.88 -7.22
N LEU A 263 1.41 -5.79 -6.43
CA LEU A 263 0.46 -4.70 -6.62
C LEU A 263 0.60 -4.05 -8.01
N ASN A 264 1.83 -3.77 -8.45
CA ASN A 264 2.07 -3.21 -9.78
C ASN A 264 1.60 -4.13 -10.90
N SER A 265 1.73 -5.46 -10.76
CA SER A 265 1.25 -6.42 -11.77
C SER A 265 -0.27 -6.39 -11.94
N GLY A 266 -1.01 -5.98 -10.90
CA GLY A 266 -2.45 -5.72 -10.93
C GLY A 266 -2.81 -4.29 -11.37
N GLY A 267 -1.84 -3.46 -11.80
CA GLY A 267 -2.11 -2.09 -12.24
C GLY A 267 -2.17 -1.05 -11.12
N MET A 268 -1.83 -1.42 -9.88
CA MET A 268 -1.73 -0.48 -8.76
C MET A 268 -0.49 0.38 -8.90
N THR A 269 -0.65 1.69 -8.82
CA THR A 269 0.44 2.68 -8.91
C THR A 269 0.55 3.55 -7.66
N GLY A 270 -0.39 3.43 -6.74
CA GLY A 270 -0.42 4.14 -5.47
C GLY A 270 -1.26 3.44 -4.43
N PHE A 271 -0.97 3.73 -3.16
CA PHE A 271 -1.81 3.34 -2.02
C PHE A 271 -1.77 4.41 -0.94
N ILE A 272 -2.76 4.38 -0.05
CA ILE A 272 -2.77 5.12 1.22
C ILE A 272 -2.78 4.09 2.35
N ASP A 273 -1.73 4.09 3.18
CA ASP A 273 -1.62 3.24 4.37
C ASP A 273 -2.23 3.96 5.59
N PRO A 274 -3.37 3.47 6.12
CA PRO A 274 -4.02 4.06 7.29
C PRO A 274 -3.41 3.56 8.61
N SER A 275 -2.15 3.12 8.63
CA SER A 275 -1.50 2.55 9.81
C SER A 275 -1.72 3.37 11.08
N ALA A 276 -1.86 2.69 12.18
CA ALA A 276 -1.90 3.28 13.52
C ALA A 276 -0.53 3.21 14.24
N GLY A 277 0.51 2.76 13.55
CA GLY A 277 1.86 2.62 14.12
C GLY A 277 2.64 3.94 14.19
N PRO A 278 3.77 3.95 14.91
CA PRO A 278 4.68 5.09 14.96
C PRO A 278 5.33 5.34 13.59
N ALA A 279 5.99 6.50 13.44
CA ALA A 279 6.69 6.89 12.20
C ALA A 279 7.71 5.83 11.72
N SER A 280 8.40 5.15 12.66
CA SER A 280 9.34 4.07 12.36
C SER A 280 8.73 2.85 11.67
N SER A 281 7.40 2.71 11.68
CA SER A 281 6.71 1.66 10.89
C SER A 281 6.98 1.78 9.40
N TYR A 282 7.35 2.98 8.93
CA TYR A 282 7.62 3.28 7.53
C TYR A 282 9.10 3.24 7.14
N ASP A 283 10.01 2.88 8.06
CA ASP A 283 11.47 2.93 7.81
C ASP A 283 11.89 2.07 6.61
N ARG A 284 11.24 0.90 6.41
CA ARG A 284 11.49 0.02 5.23
C ARG A 284 11.00 0.65 3.94
N LEU A 285 9.85 1.32 3.97
CA LEU A 285 9.34 2.08 2.83
C LEU A 285 10.32 3.18 2.41
N PHE A 286 10.81 3.95 3.39
CA PHE A 286 11.79 4.99 3.15
C PHE A 286 13.15 4.44 2.71
N ALA A 287 13.55 3.28 3.20
CA ALA A 287 14.76 2.60 2.73
C ALA A 287 14.63 2.22 1.24
N LEU A 288 13.52 1.59 0.84
CA LEU A 288 13.26 1.26 -0.57
C LEU A 288 13.24 2.51 -1.45
N HIS A 289 12.67 3.62 -0.96
CA HIS A 289 12.67 4.88 -1.68
C HIS A 289 14.10 5.43 -1.88
N ARG A 290 14.91 5.50 -0.82
CA ARG A 290 16.31 5.96 -0.89
C ARG A 290 17.18 5.07 -1.81
N GLU A 291 16.87 3.78 -1.88
CA GLU A 291 17.55 2.81 -2.75
C GLU A 291 17.05 2.87 -4.20
N GLY A 292 16.09 3.72 -4.54
CA GLY A 292 15.48 3.77 -5.88
C GLY A 292 14.64 2.55 -6.24
N LYS A 293 14.24 1.74 -5.25
CA LYS A 293 13.50 0.49 -5.42
C LYS A 293 12.00 0.63 -5.18
N LEU A 294 11.53 1.80 -4.77
CA LEU A 294 10.10 2.06 -4.58
C LEU A 294 9.42 2.26 -5.94
N THR A 295 8.58 1.31 -6.33
CA THR A 295 7.89 1.27 -7.63
C THR A 295 6.47 1.82 -7.61
N ILE A 296 5.98 2.19 -6.41
CA ILE A 296 4.60 2.62 -6.17
C ILE A 296 4.60 3.93 -5.38
N ARG A 297 3.59 4.78 -5.54
CA ARG A 297 3.40 5.96 -4.71
C ARG A 297 2.73 5.58 -3.40
N ALA A 298 3.24 6.09 -2.29
CA ALA A 298 2.71 5.81 -0.97
C ALA A 298 2.24 7.08 -0.26
N GLY A 299 0.95 7.12 0.05
CA GLY A 299 0.41 7.98 1.09
C GLY A 299 0.50 7.26 2.43
N TYR A 300 0.93 7.93 3.49
CA TYR A 300 1.05 7.33 4.80
C TYR A 300 0.52 8.24 5.90
N ARG A 301 0.00 7.63 6.95
CA ARG A 301 -0.54 8.33 8.11
C ARG A 301 0.33 8.12 9.33
N ILE A 302 0.65 9.19 10.03
CA ILE A 302 1.29 9.15 11.35
C ILE A 302 0.28 9.65 12.36
N PRO A 303 -0.34 8.78 13.18
CA PRO A 303 -1.37 9.17 14.13
C PRO A 303 -0.78 9.86 15.36
N ALA A 304 -1.54 10.76 15.98
CA ALA A 304 -1.26 11.24 17.31
C ALA A 304 -1.57 10.12 18.32
N MET A 305 -0.53 9.50 18.85
CA MET A 305 -0.65 8.32 19.73
C MET A 305 -1.04 8.64 21.16
N LYS A 306 -0.95 9.90 21.58
CA LYS A 306 -1.18 10.33 22.97
C LYS A 306 -1.95 11.64 23.00
N SER A 307 -3.02 11.65 23.78
CA SER A 307 -3.81 12.85 24.05
C SER A 307 -3.01 13.89 24.84
N GLY A 308 -3.20 15.17 24.52
CA GLY A 308 -2.59 16.31 25.22
C GLY A 308 -1.20 16.71 24.71
N VAL A 309 -0.65 16.01 23.70
CA VAL A 309 0.65 16.32 23.09
C VAL A 309 0.54 16.65 21.59
N GLU A 310 -0.65 16.92 21.10
CA GLU A 310 -0.96 17.08 19.68
C GLU A 310 -0.12 18.19 19.02
N ALA A 311 0.12 19.30 19.71
CA ALA A 311 0.89 20.41 19.19
C ALA A 311 2.38 20.05 19.00
N GLN A 312 2.97 19.27 19.91
CA GLN A 312 4.34 18.76 19.77
C GLN A 312 4.39 17.71 18.66
N TRP A 313 3.45 16.76 18.67
CA TRP A 313 3.33 15.74 17.64
C TRP A 313 3.21 16.37 16.24
N PHE A 314 2.41 17.42 16.08
CA PHE A 314 2.27 18.10 14.80
C PHE A 314 3.60 18.70 14.32
N ARG A 315 4.38 19.32 15.21
CA ARG A 315 5.72 19.82 14.86
C ARG A 315 6.65 18.68 14.42
N ASP A 316 6.64 17.56 15.15
CA ASP A 316 7.49 16.41 14.86
C ASP A 316 7.13 15.78 13.50
N VAL A 317 5.85 15.65 13.20
CA VAL A 317 5.36 15.15 11.89
C VAL A 317 5.73 16.10 10.75
N MET A 318 5.61 17.41 10.95
CA MET A 318 6.02 18.40 9.95
C MET A 318 7.53 18.36 9.68
N ALA A 319 8.33 18.10 10.70
CA ALA A 319 9.79 17.91 10.56
C ALA A 319 10.13 16.57 9.88
N PHE A 320 9.31 15.54 10.10
CA PHE A 320 9.46 14.21 9.51
C PHE A 320 9.03 14.15 8.02
N ARG A 321 8.25 15.12 7.55
CA ARG A 321 7.68 15.13 6.21
C ARG A 321 8.75 14.90 5.14
N GLN A 322 8.57 13.87 4.31
CA GLN A 322 9.39 13.61 3.14
C GLN A 322 8.85 14.45 1.95
N PRO A 323 9.59 15.45 1.47
CA PRO A 323 9.16 16.28 0.34
C PRO A 323 9.46 15.56 -0.98
N ASP A 324 8.66 14.56 -1.32
CA ASP A 324 8.84 13.77 -2.52
C ASP A 324 7.50 13.49 -3.20
N ALA A 325 7.49 13.41 -4.54
CA ALA A 325 6.28 13.13 -5.30
C ALA A 325 5.75 11.69 -5.10
N ARG A 326 6.59 10.76 -4.63
CA ARG A 326 6.23 9.36 -4.39
C ARG A 326 5.81 9.08 -2.95
N LEU A 327 6.20 9.95 -2.00
CA LEU A 327 5.89 9.82 -0.57
C LEU A 327 5.10 11.05 -0.11
N ARG A 328 3.88 10.84 0.41
CA ARG A 328 3.00 11.92 0.88
C ARG A 328 2.28 11.56 2.18
#